data_fa4eebc0c641aaa0fd9956b9451523e6
#
_entry.id   fa4eebc0c641aaa0fd9956b9451523e6
#
_cell.length_a   1.000
_cell.length_b   1.000
_cell.length_c   1.000
_cell.angle_alpha   90.00
_cell.angle_beta   90.00
_cell.angle_gamma   90.00
#
_symmetry.space_group_name_H-M   'P 1'
#
loop_
_entity.id
_entity.type
_entity.pdbx_description
1 polymer ?
#
loop_
_entity_poly.entity_id
_entity_poly.type
_entity_poly.pdbx_seq_one_letter_code
_entity_poly.pdbx_strand_id
1 'polypeptide(L)'
;MTLNHRMKFGVFMAPFHRVNETPTLALDRDLELLQWLDTLGYDEAYIGEHHSAGWETIASPEVFMATAAERTRHIRLGTGVISLPYHHPYMVANRMVLLDHLTRGRVILGVGPGALASDALMLGIKAERQREMMH
;
A
#
# COMPACT_ATOMS: atom_id res chain seq x y z
N MET A 1 -29.41 4.39 23.65
CA MET A 1 -28.61 4.68 22.43
C MET A 1 -27.87 3.40 22.06
N THR A 2 -28.34 2.68 21.07
CA THR A 2 -27.62 1.53 20.51
C THR A 2 -26.54 2.07 19.57
N LEU A 3 -25.27 1.85 19.90
CA LEU A 3 -24.17 2.10 18.98
C LEU A 3 -24.32 1.09 17.82
N ASN A 4 -24.82 1.56 16.70
CA ASN A 4 -25.15 0.73 15.53
C ASN A 4 -23.92 0.38 14.67
N HIS A 5 -22.69 0.69 15.12
CA HIS A 5 -21.49 0.43 14.35
C HIS A 5 -20.47 -0.33 15.19
N ARG A 6 -20.13 -1.51 14.71
CA ARG A 6 -18.95 -2.26 15.17
C ARG A 6 -17.69 -1.40 14.94
N MET A 7 -16.79 -1.37 15.93
CA MET A 7 -15.46 -0.81 15.73
C MET A 7 -14.76 -1.58 14.61
N LYS A 8 -14.16 -0.87 13.67
CA LYS A 8 -13.35 -1.44 12.60
C LYS A 8 -11.89 -1.52 13.05
N PHE A 9 -11.23 -2.60 12.64
CA PHE A 9 -9.82 -2.83 12.90
C PHE A 9 -9.06 -2.90 11.57
N GLY A 10 -7.98 -2.15 11.49
CA GLY A 10 -7.08 -2.18 10.34
C GLY A 10 -5.64 -2.35 10.79
N VAL A 11 -4.79 -2.72 9.85
CA VAL A 11 -3.35 -2.78 10.02
C VAL A 11 -2.67 -1.87 8.99
N PHE A 12 -1.61 -1.20 9.40
CA PHE A 12 -0.69 -0.56 8.48
C PHE A 12 0.56 -1.41 8.35
N MET A 13 0.84 -1.84 7.13
CA MET A 13 2.04 -2.57 6.78
C MET A 13 3.06 -1.60 6.20
N ALA A 14 3.92 -1.05 7.07
CA ALA A 14 5.18 -0.50 6.61
C ALA A 14 6.02 -1.69 6.14
N PRO A 15 6.53 -1.71 4.90
CA PRO A 15 7.17 -2.90 4.33
C PRO A 15 8.59 -3.10 4.86
N PHE A 16 8.75 -3.08 6.20
CA PHE A 16 10.05 -3.25 6.87
C PHE A 16 10.48 -4.71 6.88
N HIS A 17 11.54 -5.01 6.13
CA HIS A 17 12.15 -6.34 6.07
C HIS A 17 13.60 -6.30 6.52
N ARG A 18 14.13 -7.43 6.99
CA ARG A 18 15.54 -7.53 7.36
C ARG A 18 16.41 -7.45 6.11
N VAL A 19 17.46 -6.63 6.13
CA VAL A 19 18.35 -6.40 4.98
C VAL A 19 19.03 -7.68 4.47
N ASN A 20 19.22 -8.68 5.33
CA ASN A 20 19.81 -9.95 4.99
C ASN A 20 18.79 -11.08 4.72
N GLU A 21 17.51 -10.76 4.68
CA GLU A 21 16.45 -11.68 4.31
C GLU A 21 16.22 -11.67 2.81
N THR A 22 15.87 -12.81 2.23
CA THR A 22 15.47 -12.88 0.82
C THR A 22 14.15 -12.12 0.61
N PRO A 23 14.10 -11.09 -0.26
CA PRO A 23 12.88 -10.32 -0.48
C PRO A 23 11.67 -11.18 -0.86
N THR A 24 11.88 -12.23 -1.65
CA THR A 24 10.82 -13.17 -2.04
C THR A 24 10.14 -13.80 -0.81
N LEU A 25 10.92 -14.26 0.17
CA LEU A 25 10.39 -14.87 1.39
C LEU A 25 9.70 -13.83 2.28
N ALA A 26 10.26 -12.63 2.36
CA ALA A 26 9.67 -11.54 3.12
C ALA A 26 8.29 -11.15 2.57
N LEU A 27 8.19 -10.96 1.26
CA LEU A 27 6.93 -10.62 0.59
C LEU A 27 5.89 -11.75 0.68
N ASP A 28 6.32 -13.02 0.60
CA ASP A 28 5.41 -14.15 0.74
C ASP A 28 4.84 -14.23 2.16
N ARG A 29 5.66 -14.03 3.18
CA ARG A 29 5.22 -13.92 4.59
C ARG A 29 4.23 -12.76 4.80
N ASP A 30 4.44 -11.61 4.16
CA ASP A 30 3.51 -10.49 4.24
C ASP A 30 2.15 -10.82 3.60
N LEU A 31 2.17 -11.57 2.49
CA LEU A 31 0.95 -12.06 1.85
C LEU A 31 0.23 -13.09 2.74
N GLU A 32 0.96 -13.97 3.41
CA GLU A 32 0.40 -14.90 4.41
C GLU A 32 -0.22 -14.15 5.59
N LEU A 33 0.44 -13.09 6.08
CA LEU A 33 -0.10 -12.24 7.13
C LEU A 33 -1.45 -11.64 6.72
N LEU A 34 -1.58 -11.13 5.50
CA LEU A 34 -2.86 -10.60 4.99
C LEU A 34 -3.95 -11.67 4.93
N GLN A 35 -3.62 -12.91 4.56
CA GLN A 35 -4.56 -14.03 4.60
C GLN A 35 -5.04 -14.33 6.04
N TRP A 36 -4.13 -14.28 7.01
CA TRP A 36 -4.48 -14.45 8.42
C TRP A 36 -5.38 -13.33 8.91
N LEU A 37 -5.07 -12.07 8.59
CA LEU A 37 -5.88 -10.91 8.95
C LEU A 37 -7.29 -11.00 8.37
N ASP A 38 -7.41 -11.42 7.11
CA ASP A 38 -8.70 -11.66 6.46
C ASP A 38 -9.51 -12.75 7.18
N THR A 39 -8.87 -13.86 7.54
CA THR A 39 -9.49 -14.97 8.28
C THR A 39 -9.91 -14.56 9.68
N LEU A 40 -9.14 -13.71 10.35
CA LEU A 40 -9.42 -13.18 11.68
C LEU A 40 -10.51 -12.08 11.69
N GLY A 41 -10.94 -11.64 10.51
CA GLY A 41 -12.00 -10.65 10.37
C GLY A 41 -11.54 -9.20 10.56
N TYR A 42 -10.29 -8.90 10.28
CA TYR A 42 -9.84 -7.50 10.15
C TYR A 42 -10.54 -6.83 8.98
N ASP A 43 -10.86 -5.55 9.14
CA ASP A 43 -11.64 -4.81 8.16
C ASP A 43 -10.77 -4.24 7.03
N GLU A 44 -9.55 -3.81 7.36
CA GLU A 44 -8.70 -3.05 6.42
C GLU A 44 -7.21 -3.35 6.62
N ALA A 45 -6.43 -3.32 5.52
CA ALA A 45 -4.98 -3.35 5.56
C ALA A 45 -4.43 -2.29 4.60
N TYR A 46 -3.47 -1.50 5.07
CA TYR A 46 -2.83 -0.42 4.30
C TYR A 46 -1.37 -0.78 4.04
N ILE A 47 -0.95 -0.67 2.79
CA ILE A 47 0.38 -1.03 2.31
C ILE A 47 1.16 0.23 1.91
N GLY A 48 2.36 0.40 2.49
CA GLY A 48 3.25 1.52 2.20
C GLY A 48 3.97 1.39 0.86
N GLU A 49 4.47 2.53 0.34
CA GLU A 49 5.30 2.63 -0.86
C GLU A 49 6.67 3.20 -0.51
N HIS A 50 7.75 2.45 -0.83
CA HIS A 50 9.12 2.94 -0.72
C HIS A 50 10.02 2.35 -1.81
N HIS A 51 11.04 3.12 -2.23
CA HIS A 51 11.89 2.80 -3.37
C HIS A 51 13.37 2.64 -3.04
N SER A 52 13.85 3.21 -1.93
CA SER A 52 15.29 3.36 -1.70
C SER A 52 15.81 2.87 -0.36
N ALA A 53 14.96 2.52 0.57
CA ALA A 53 15.37 2.28 1.97
C ALA A 53 16.03 0.90 2.21
N GLY A 54 16.15 0.05 1.21
CA GLY A 54 16.84 -1.25 1.31
C GLY A 54 16.11 -2.32 2.14
N TRP A 55 15.41 -1.94 3.17
CA TRP A 55 14.55 -2.79 4.00
C TRP A 55 13.05 -2.59 3.73
N GLU A 56 12.67 -1.57 2.98
CA GLU A 56 11.30 -1.33 2.54
C GLU A 56 11.20 -1.72 1.07
N THR A 57 10.65 -2.91 0.79
CA THR A 57 10.79 -3.56 -0.52
C THR A 57 9.51 -3.53 -1.37
N ILE A 58 8.45 -2.86 -0.91
CA ILE A 58 7.23 -2.68 -1.69
C ILE A 58 7.28 -1.34 -2.42
N ALA A 59 7.77 -1.36 -3.65
CA ALA A 59 7.86 -0.17 -4.50
C ALA A 59 6.55 0.16 -5.24
N SER A 60 5.58 -0.75 -5.23
CA SER A 60 4.30 -0.62 -5.94
C SER A 60 3.20 -1.28 -5.12
N PRO A 61 2.60 -0.55 -4.17
CA PRO A 61 1.58 -1.12 -3.30
C PRO A 61 0.41 -1.70 -4.07
N GLU A 62 0.01 -1.10 -5.20
CA GLU A 62 -1.07 -1.61 -6.04
C GLU A 62 -0.76 -2.99 -6.66
N VAL A 63 0.50 -3.26 -7.01
CA VAL A 63 0.92 -4.59 -7.51
C VAL A 63 0.87 -5.62 -6.40
N PHE A 64 1.36 -5.27 -5.21
CA PHE A 64 1.28 -6.13 -4.03
C PHE A 64 -0.17 -6.41 -3.63
N MET A 65 -1.02 -5.38 -3.63
CA MET A 65 -2.46 -5.50 -3.34
C MET A 65 -3.18 -6.41 -4.35
N ALA A 66 -2.82 -6.36 -5.64
CA ALA A 66 -3.39 -7.25 -6.65
C ALA A 66 -3.10 -8.73 -6.31
N THR A 67 -1.88 -9.03 -5.87
CA THR A 67 -1.49 -10.38 -5.43
C THR A 67 -2.22 -10.79 -4.14
N ALA A 68 -2.31 -9.87 -3.18
CA ALA A 68 -3.04 -10.09 -1.92
C ALA A 68 -4.54 -10.33 -2.14
N ALA A 69 -5.13 -9.65 -3.13
CA ALA A 69 -6.54 -9.77 -3.45
C ALA A 69 -6.96 -11.18 -3.87
N GLU A 70 -6.07 -11.92 -4.55
CA GLU A 70 -6.32 -13.32 -4.91
C GLU A 70 -6.23 -14.27 -3.72
N ARG A 71 -5.51 -13.88 -2.67
CA ARG A 71 -5.32 -14.66 -1.44
C ARG A 71 -6.33 -14.31 -0.34
N THR A 72 -7.12 -13.24 -0.49
CA THR A 72 -8.07 -12.73 0.51
C THR A 72 -9.49 -12.60 -0.05
N ARG A 73 -10.51 -12.49 0.82
CA ARG A 73 -11.92 -12.45 0.41
C ARG A 73 -12.70 -11.25 0.93
N HIS A 74 -12.39 -10.76 2.12
CA HIS A 74 -13.21 -9.80 2.86
C HIS A 74 -12.48 -8.51 3.19
N ILE A 75 -11.20 -8.60 3.60
CA ILE A 75 -10.39 -7.46 4.01
C ILE A 75 -10.27 -6.44 2.87
N ARG A 76 -10.46 -5.17 3.19
CA ARG A 76 -10.22 -4.09 2.25
C ARG A 76 -8.72 -3.78 2.20
N LEU A 77 -8.22 -3.53 1.01
CA LEU A 77 -6.81 -3.29 0.76
C LEU A 77 -6.60 -1.83 0.36
N GLY A 78 -5.77 -1.15 1.09
CA GLY A 78 -5.50 0.26 0.92
C GLY A 78 -4.04 0.56 0.61
N THR A 79 -3.80 1.63 -0.13
CA THR A 79 -2.46 2.20 -0.23
C THR A 79 -2.22 3.16 0.94
N GLY A 80 -1.10 3.02 1.61
CA GLY A 80 -0.76 3.84 2.77
C GLY A 80 0.66 4.39 2.72
N VAL A 81 1.04 5.13 1.68
CA VAL A 81 0.22 5.77 0.63
C VAL A 81 0.75 5.44 -0.78
N ILE A 82 0.08 5.91 -1.84
CA ILE A 82 0.73 6.17 -3.13
C ILE A 82 1.30 7.57 -3.06
N SER A 83 2.60 7.71 -3.29
CA SER A 83 3.32 8.99 -3.28
C SER A 83 3.09 9.72 -4.62
N LEU A 84 2.02 10.52 -4.72
CA LEU A 84 1.57 11.12 -5.98
C LEU A 84 2.66 11.81 -6.81
N PRO A 85 3.63 12.53 -6.20
CA PRO A 85 4.72 13.14 -6.98
C PRO A 85 5.59 12.17 -7.77
N TYR A 86 5.56 10.90 -7.44
CA TYR A 86 6.37 9.86 -8.09
C TYR A 86 5.68 9.25 -9.31
N HIS A 87 4.41 9.60 -9.54
CA HIS A 87 3.56 8.96 -10.54
C HIS A 87 2.86 9.96 -11.46
N HIS A 88 2.54 9.52 -12.66
CA HIS A 88 1.62 10.25 -13.53
C HIS A 88 0.19 10.05 -13.00
N PRO A 89 -0.59 11.12 -12.68
CA PRO A 89 -1.89 11.01 -12.00
C PRO A 89 -2.91 10.17 -12.79
N TYR A 90 -2.94 10.30 -14.11
CA TYR A 90 -3.80 9.47 -14.95
C TYR A 90 -3.50 7.97 -14.82
N MET A 91 -2.22 7.60 -14.72
CA MET A 91 -1.83 6.20 -14.56
C MET A 91 -2.20 5.67 -13.18
N VAL A 92 -2.10 6.49 -12.14
CA VAL A 92 -2.59 6.11 -10.80
C VAL A 92 -4.09 5.83 -10.83
N ALA A 93 -4.87 6.76 -11.39
CA ALA A 93 -6.32 6.59 -11.50
C ALA A 93 -6.70 5.31 -12.25
N ASN A 94 -6.09 5.06 -13.40
CA ASN A 94 -6.38 3.86 -14.20
C ASN A 94 -6.05 2.57 -13.45
N ARG A 95 -4.88 2.49 -12.81
CA ARG A 95 -4.47 1.29 -12.07
C ARG A 95 -5.39 1.03 -10.88
N MET A 96 -5.75 2.08 -10.15
CA MET A 96 -6.62 1.95 -8.98
C MET A 96 -8.05 1.55 -9.36
N VAL A 97 -8.60 2.11 -10.43
CA VAL A 97 -9.92 1.71 -10.96
C VAL A 97 -9.90 0.24 -11.43
N LEU A 98 -8.86 -0.16 -12.16
CA LEU A 98 -8.70 -1.55 -12.57
C LEU A 98 -8.63 -2.48 -11.35
N LEU A 99 -7.83 -2.12 -10.36
CA LEU A 99 -7.66 -2.91 -9.14
C LEU A 99 -8.96 -2.99 -8.34
N ASP A 100 -9.75 -1.92 -8.28
CA ASP A 100 -11.05 -1.93 -7.61
C ASP A 100 -12.02 -2.93 -8.27
N HIS A 101 -12.06 -2.97 -9.60
CA HIS A 101 -12.84 -3.99 -10.31
C HIS A 101 -12.33 -5.42 -10.05
N LEU A 102 -11.01 -5.64 -10.09
CA LEU A 102 -10.42 -6.96 -9.82
C LEU A 102 -10.69 -7.43 -8.38
N THR A 103 -10.69 -6.52 -7.43
CA THR A 103 -10.95 -6.79 -6.01
C THR A 103 -12.44 -6.78 -5.64
N ARG A 104 -13.31 -6.45 -6.60
CA ARG A 104 -14.77 -6.33 -6.39
C ARG A 104 -15.14 -5.27 -5.33
N GLY A 105 -14.54 -4.08 -5.43
CA GLY A 105 -14.85 -2.94 -4.58
C GLY A 105 -14.15 -2.97 -3.21
N ARG A 106 -13.03 -3.68 -3.06
CA ARG A 106 -12.28 -3.75 -1.80
C ARG A 106 -11.10 -2.77 -1.71
N VAL A 107 -10.90 -1.91 -2.72
CA VAL A 107 -9.78 -0.97 -2.74
C VAL A 107 -10.06 0.26 -1.88
N ILE A 108 -9.01 0.75 -1.25
CA ILE A 108 -8.96 2.07 -0.61
C ILE A 108 -7.75 2.81 -1.21
N LEU A 109 -8.00 3.98 -1.80
CA LEU A 109 -6.93 4.84 -2.30
C LEU A 109 -6.49 5.82 -1.22
N GLY A 110 -5.31 5.59 -0.64
CA GLY A 110 -4.61 6.54 0.20
C GLY A 110 -3.48 7.20 -0.59
N VAL A 111 -3.38 8.52 -0.53
CA VAL A 111 -2.39 9.29 -1.27
C VAL A 111 -1.61 10.23 -0.37
N GLY A 112 -0.38 10.53 -0.75
CA GLY A 112 0.48 11.42 0.00
C GLY A 112 1.59 12.04 -0.86
N PRO A 113 2.36 12.97 -0.30
CA PRO A 113 3.46 13.62 -1.02
C PRO A 113 4.73 12.77 -1.11
N GLY A 114 4.82 11.64 -0.42
CA GLY A 114 6.07 10.95 -0.16
C GLY A 114 6.80 11.55 1.06
N ALA A 115 7.64 10.75 1.71
CA ALA A 115 8.32 11.13 2.95
C ALA A 115 9.85 11.01 2.89
N LEU A 116 10.37 9.98 2.20
CA LEU A 116 11.81 9.75 2.13
C LEU A 116 12.47 10.66 1.09
N ALA A 117 13.43 11.48 1.55
CA ALA A 117 14.22 12.33 0.66
C ALA A 117 15.06 11.51 -0.34
N SER A 118 15.48 10.31 0.04
CA SER A 118 16.20 9.36 -0.83
C SER A 118 15.33 8.86 -1.99
N ASP A 119 14.05 8.57 -1.76
CA ASP A 119 13.12 8.18 -2.82
C ASP A 119 12.97 9.32 -3.85
N ALA A 120 12.76 10.54 -3.36
CA ALA A 120 12.65 11.72 -4.20
C ALA A 120 13.94 11.94 -5.03
N LEU A 121 15.12 11.81 -4.40
CA LEU A 121 16.40 11.96 -5.07
C LEU A 121 16.59 10.94 -6.20
N MET A 122 16.28 9.68 -5.95
CA MET A 122 16.38 8.61 -6.96
C MET A 122 15.45 8.84 -8.16
N LEU A 123 14.32 9.49 -7.93
CA LEU A 123 13.33 9.84 -8.97
C LEU A 123 13.58 11.22 -9.62
N GLY A 124 14.69 11.89 -9.25
CA GLY A 124 15.03 13.21 -9.78
C GLY A 124 14.13 14.35 -9.29
N ILE A 125 13.47 14.15 -8.16
CA ILE A 125 12.53 15.09 -7.55
C ILE A 125 13.23 15.79 -6.37
N LYS A 126 13.05 17.12 -6.27
CA LYS A 126 13.48 17.87 -5.08
C LYS A 126 12.50 17.62 -3.94
N ALA A 127 12.99 17.12 -2.81
CA ALA A 127 12.17 16.77 -1.65
C ALA A 127 11.26 17.91 -1.17
N GLU A 128 11.76 19.16 -1.25
CA GLU A 128 11.00 20.35 -0.83
C GLU A 128 9.77 20.61 -1.73
N ARG A 129 9.78 20.11 -2.95
CA ARG A 129 8.69 20.30 -3.93
C ARG A 129 7.60 19.24 -3.87
N GLN A 130 7.82 18.15 -3.15
CA GLN A 130 6.88 17.01 -3.15
C GLN A 130 5.45 17.41 -2.75
N ARG A 131 5.30 18.30 -1.75
CA ARG A 131 3.96 18.78 -1.33
C ARG A 131 3.28 19.63 -2.40
N GLU A 132 4.03 20.48 -3.09
CA GLU A 132 3.52 21.29 -4.21
C GLU A 132 3.09 20.40 -5.39
N MET A 133 3.88 19.37 -5.69
CA MET A 133 3.62 18.47 -6.82
C MET A 133 2.41 17.53 -6.58
N MET A 134 1.98 17.37 -5.34
CA MET A 134 0.81 16.57 -5.01
C MET A 134 -0.51 17.27 -5.39
N HIS A 135 -0.51 18.60 -5.51
CA HIS A 135 -1.67 19.44 -5.82
C HIS A 135 -1.79 19.75 -7.30
#